data_d22ceb2c6e18c598bba1a039ec880b0e
#
_entry.id   d22ceb2c6e18c598bba1a039ec880b0e
#
_cell.length_a   1.000
_cell.length_b   1.000
_cell.length_c   1.000
_cell.angle_alpha   90.00
_cell.angle_beta   90.00
_cell.angle_gamma   90.00
#
_symmetry.space_group_name_H-M   'P 1'
#
loop_
_entity.id
_entity.type
_entity.pdbx_description
1 polymer ?
#
loop_
_entity_poly.entity_id
_entity_poly.type
_entity_poly.pdbx_seq_one_letter_code
_entity_poly.pdbx_strand_id
1 'polypeptide(L)'
;MAISKDKKTTLVADLTELLNDSKMVAYAKYQGLTVAELQELRKLARESGVKIKVVKNRLLKVAMKEIAAYKNTETDGLVGQLLYAVGADEDFDAAKVLTKFAKTHPMIELQGGFNGEGTNLSKEEVTALGSLPTKNELIAQVVDTLLSGINGIVSGLENRENSNQ
;
A
#
# COMPACT_ATOMS: atom_id res chain seq x y z
N MET A 1 21.77 4.70 -21.01
CA MET A 1 22.57 3.46 -20.93
C MET A 1 21.67 2.27 -21.17
N ALA A 2 22.03 1.37 -22.07
CA ALA A 2 21.32 0.12 -22.25
C ALA A 2 21.71 -0.85 -21.13
N ILE A 3 20.72 -1.36 -20.41
CA ILE A 3 20.94 -2.41 -19.40
C ILE A 3 21.33 -3.68 -20.15
N SER A 4 22.44 -4.34 -19.77
CA SER A 4 22.89 -5.60 -20.39
C SER A 4 21.82 -6.68 -20.27
N LYS A 5 21.89 -7.70 -21.13
CA LYS A 5 20.94 -8.82 -21.13
C LYS A 5 20.95 -9.55 -19.78
N ASP A 6 22.13 -9.80 -19.24
CA ASP A 6 22.30 -10.48 -17.96
C ASP A 6 21.68 -9.72 -16.79
N LYS A 7 21.89 -8.39 -16.73
CA LYS A 7 21.24 -7.54 -15.71
C LYS A 7 19.73 -7.50 -15.83
N LYS A 8 19.16 -7.62 -17.03
CA LYS A 8 17.70 -7.71 -17.21
C LYS A 8 17.17 -9.03 -16.65
N THR A 9 17.86 -10.13 -16.90
CA THR A 9 17.46 -11.45 -16.41
C THR A 9 17.51 -11.50 -14.88
N THR A 10 18.59 -10.97 -14.27
CA THR A 10 18.70 -10.86 -12.82
C THR A 10 17.58 -10.01 -12.23
N LEU A 11 17.30 -8.84 -12.81
CA LEU A 11 16.22 -7.96 -12.35
C LEU A 11 14.83 -8.63 -12.48
N VAL A 12 14.60 -9.42 -13.51
CA VAL A 12 13.32 -10.16 -13.66
C VAL A 12 13.23 -11.23 -12.59
N ALA A 13 14.30 -11.97 -12.32
CA ALA A 13 14.32 -12.98 -11.26
C ALA A 13 14.06 -12.36 -9.87
N ASP A 14 14.75 -11.26 -9.53
CA ASP A 14 14.53 -10.50 -8.29
C ASP A 14 13.09 -9.99 -8.16
N LEU A 15 12.49 -9.55 -9.27
CA LEU A 15 11.10 -9.08 -9.30
C LEU A 15 10.12 -10.24 -9.14
N THR A 16 10.38 -11.38 -9.76
CA THR A 16 9.55 -12.58 -9.66
C THR A 16 9.52 -13.09 -8.21
N GLU A 17 10.68 -13.12 -7.55
CA GLU A 17 10.78 -13.48 -6.13
C GLU A 17 10.01 -12.50 -5.24
N LEU A 18 10.21 -11.19 -5.43
CA LEU A 18 9.49 -10.16 -4.68
C LEU A 18 7.97 -10.19 -4.89
N LEU A 19 7.51 -10.50 -6.10
CA LEU A 19 6.09 -10.60 -6.41
C LEU A 19 5.47 -11.88 -5.83
N ASN A 20 6.20 -12.98 -5.78
CA ASN A 20 5.74 -14.22 -5.16
C ASN A 20 5.55 -14.08 -3.64
N ASP A 21 6.44 -13.33 -2.99
CA ASP A 21 6.36 -13.05 -1.55
C ASP A 21 5.35 -11.95 -1.21
N SER A 22 4.82 -11.25 -2.22
CA SER A 22 3.93 -10.11 -2.01
C SER A 22 2.47 -10.53 -1.90
N LYS A 23 1.78 -9.93 -0.93
CA LYS A 23 0.32 -10.02 -0.81
C LYS A 23 -0.40 -8.96 -1.63
N MET A 24 0.22 -7.79 -1.80
CA MET A 24 -0.30 -6.69 -2.59
C MET A 24 0.82 -5.88 -3.22
N VAL A 25 0.58 -5.47 -4.45
CA VAL A 25 1.45 -4.53 -5.19
C VAL A 25 0.61 -3.33 -5.60
N ALA A 26 0.95 -2.15 -5.09
CA ALA A 26 0.33 -0.91 -5.51
C ALA A 26 1.28 -0.13 -6.42
N TYR A 27 0.74 0.55 -7.43
CA TYR A 27 1.54 1.37 -8.33
C TYR A 27 1.01 2.79 -8.44
N ALA A 28 1.95 3.73 -8.53
CA ALA A 28 1.64 5.15 -8.62
C ALA A 28 2.57 5.83 -9.64
N LYS A 29 2.08 6.88 -10.27
CA LYS A 29 2.91 7.80 -11.04
C LYS A 29 3.70 8.69 -10.10
N TYR A 30 5.01 8.83 -10.35
CA TYR A 30 5.90 9.66 -9.54
C TYR A 30 6.51 10.84 -10.32
N GLN A 31 5.87 11.23 -11.42
CA GLN A 31 6.35 12.32 -12.26
C GLN A 31 6.28 13.65 -11.50
N GLY A 32 7.42 14.34 -11.42
CA GLY A 32 7.51 15.61 -10.71
C GLY A 32 8.00 15.53 -9.26
N LEU A 33 8.20 14.32 -8.70
CA LEU A 33 8.78 14.15 -7.37
C LEU A 33 10.29 14.46 -7.37
N THR A 34 10.73 15.16 -6.33
CA THR A 34 12.15 15.40 -6.07
C THR A 34 12.82 14.16 -5.48
N VAL A 35 14.16 14.14 -5.55
CA VAL A 35 14.94 13.05 -4.94
C VAL A 35 14.75 12.98 -3.43
N ALA A 36 14.59 14.13 -2.76
CA ALA A 36 14.34 14.20 -1.33
C ALA A 36 13.00 13.52 -0.95
N GLU A 37 11.93 13.84 -1.67
CA GLU A 37 10.60 13.24 -1.47
C GLU A 37 10.60 11.73 -1.74
N LEU A 38 11.34 11.26 -2.76
CA LEU A 38 11.52 9.84 -3.00
C LEU A 38 12.27 9.12 -1.88
N GLN A 39 13.24 9.79 -1.24
CA GLN A 39 13.94 9.23 -0.09
C GLN A 39 13.03 9.17 1.15
N GLU A 40 12.21 10.20 1.36
CA GLU A 40 11.21 10.23 2.41
C GLU A 40 10.18 9.10 2.24
N LEU A 41 9.66 8.92 1.02
CA LEU A 41 8.77 7.82 0.70
C LEU A 41 9.41 6.45 0.98
N ARG A 42 10.69 6.27 0.61
CA ARG A 42 11.43 5.03 0.90
C ARG A 42 11.64 4.80 2.39
N LYS A 43 11.82 5.86 3.17
CA LYS A 43 11.94 5.77 4.63
C LYS A 43 10.62 5.31 5.24
N LEU A 44 9.51 5.95 4.91
CA LEU A 44 8.17 5.57 5.35
C LEU A 44 7.83 4.12 4.96
N ALA A 45 8.18 3.73 3.75
CA ALA A 45 7.96 2.37 3.28
C ALA A 45 8.74 1.32 4.08
N ARG A 46 10.01 1.60 4.42
CA ARG A 46 10.82 0.70 5.26
C ARG A 46 10.25 0.54 6.66
N GLU A 47 9.74 1.62 7.24
CA GLU A 47 9.10 1.60 8.57
C GLU A 47 7.83 0.73 8.58
N SER A 48 7.18 0.59 7.43
CA SER A 48 5.96 -0.23 7.25
C SER A 48 6.22 -1.57 6.56
N GLY A 49 7.46 -2.05 6.45
CA GLY A 49 7.79 -3.32 5.80
C GLY A 49 7.58 -3.35 4.27
N VAL A 50 7.28 -2.22 3.64
CA VAL A 50 6.99 -2.12 2.21
C VAL A 50 8.27 -1.87 1.40
N LYS A 51 8.46 -2.64 0.34
CA LYS A 51 9.60 -2.47 -0.58
C LYS A 51 9.17 -1.62 -1.78
N ILE A 52 9.87 -0.49 -1.99
CA ILE A 52 9.64 0.37 -3.15
C ILE A 52 10.65 0.08 -4.24
N LYS A 53 10.18 -0.22 -5.44
CA LYS A 53 10.99 -0.44 -6.64
C LYS A 53 10.51 0.45 -7.78
N VAL A 54 11.45 1.03 -8.50
CA VAL A 54 11.21 1.73 -9.77
C VAL A 54 11.86 0.91 -10.86
N VAL A 55 11.06 0.30 -11.69
CA VAL A 55 11.51 -0.59 -12.76
C VAL A 55 10.81 -0.27 -14.08
N LYS A 56 11.41 -0.69 -15.18
CA LYS A 56 10.75 -0.55 -16.48
C LYS A 56 9.49 -1.42 -16.54
N ASN A 57 8.36 -0.85 -16.93
CA ASN A 57 7.08 -1.55 -17.02
C ASN A 57 7.16 -2.86 -17.84
N ARG A 58 7.99 -2.89 -18.89
CA ARG A 58 8.23 -4.10 -19.67
C ARG A 58 8.85 -5.24 -18.87
N LEU A 59 9.78 -4.96 -17.96
CA LEU A 59 10.42 -5.99 -17.14
C LEU A 59 9.42 -6.53 -16.10
N LEU A 60 8.61 -5.67 -15.53
CA LEU A 60 7.55 -6.09 -14.62
C LEU A 60 6.52 -6.98 -15.34
N LYS A 61 6.08 -6.59 -16.55
CA LYS A 61 5.18 -7.42 -17.36
C LYS A 61 5.75 -8.81 -17.67
N VAL A 62 7.05 -8.92 -17.87
CA VAL A 62 7.72 -10.22 -18.06
C VAL A 62 7.70 -11.02 -16.76
N ALA A 63 8.09 -10.43 -15.63
CA ALA A 63 8.06 -11.08 -14.32
C ALA A 63 6.65 -11.55 -13.94
N MET A 64 5.62 -10.74 -14.17
CA MET A 64 4.23 -11.12 -13.92
C MET A 64 3.76 -12.31 -14.77
N LYS A 65 4.22 -12.42 -16.02
CA LYS A 65 3.89 -13.56 -16.90
C LYS A 65 4.52 -14.87 -16.44
N GLU A 66 5.64 -14.82 -15.73
CA GLU A 66 6.31 -15.99 -15.16
C GLU A 66 5.57 -16.55 -13.95
N ILE A 67 4.79 -15.71 -13.27
CA ILE A 67 4.02 -16.07 -12.08
C ILE A 67 2.61 -16.52 -12.48
N ALA A 68 2.20 -17.70 -12.06
CA ALA A 68 0.89 -18.27 -12.43
C ALA A 68 -0.29 -17.39 -11.98
N ALA A 69 -0.18 -16.76 -10.80
CA ALA A 69 -1.21 -15.89 -10.24
C ALA A 69 -1.49 -14.64 -11.10
N TYR A 70 -0.45 -14.08 -11.71
CA TYR A 70 -0.55 -12.84 -12.51
C TYR A 70 -0.69 -13.05 -14.02
N LYS A 71 -0.76 -14.31 -14.49
CA LYS A 71 -0.82 -14.63 -15.94
C LYS A 71 -2.00 -13.99 -16.68
N ASN A 72 -3.15 -13.90 -16.01
CA ASN A 72 -4.39 -13.38 -16.57
C ASN A 72 -4.65 -11.91 -16.20
N THR A 73 -3.70 -11.26 -15.51
CA THR A 73 -3.85 -9.88 -15.06
C THR A 73 -3.70 -8.92 -16.23
N GLU A 74 -4.65 -8.03 -16.41
CA GLU A 74 -4.56 -6.96 -17.40
C GLU A 74 -3.43 -6.00 -17.04
N THR A 75 -2.42 -5.95 -17.86
CA THR A 75 -1.24 -5.09 -17.68
C THR A 75 -1.28 -3.82 -18.52
N ASP A 76 -2.41 -3.52 -19.16
CA ASP A 76 -2.55 -2.39 -20.08
C ASP A 76 -2.50 -1.03 -19.37
N GLY A 77 -2.90 -0.98 -18.11
CA GLY A 77 -2.78 0.22 -17.24
C GLY A 77 -1.36 0.63 -16.87
N LEU A 78 -0.36 -0.21 -17.15
CA LEU A 78 1.05 0.09 -16.80
C LEU A 78 1.71 0.99 -17.84
N VAL A 79 1.31 2.27 -17.88
CA VAL A 79 1.82 3.27 -18.83
C VAL A 79 2.46 4.44 -18.09
N GLY A 80 3.62 4.89 -18.58
CA GLY A 80 4.33 6.04 -18.03
C GLY A 80 5.39 5.68 -16.99
N GLN A 81 5.76 6.66 -16.17
CA GLN A 81 6.74 6.52 -15.11
C GLN A 81 6.04 6.03 -13.85
N LEU A 82 6.17 4.74 -13.57
CA LEU A 82 5.52 4.10 -12.44
C LEU A 82 6.53 3.67 -11.37
N LEU A 83 6.12 3.87 -10.13
CA LEU A 83 6.74 3.39 -8.92
C LEU A 83 5.87 2.24 -8.39
N TYR A 84 6.50 1.17 -7.98
CA TYR A 84 5.84 -0.03 -7.46
C TYR A 84 6.16 -0.18 -5.97
N ALA A 85 5.12 -0.22 -5.15
CA ALA A 85 5.19 -0.54 -3.73
C ALA A 85 4.72 -1.97 -3.53
N VAL A 86 5.57 -2.80 -2.98
CA VAL A 86 5.35 -4.23 -2.75
C VAL A 86 5.24 -4.46 -1.26
N GLY A 87 4.07 -4.86 -0.79
CA GLY A 87 3.79 -5.22 0.61
C GLY A 87 3.84 -6.73 0.79
N ALA A 88 4.62 -7.19 1.78
CA ALA A 88 4.76 -8.61 2.12
C ALA A 88 4.05 -8.98 3.43
N ASP A 89 4.03 -8.07 4.40
CA ASP A 89 3.60 -8.37 5.77
C ASP A 89 2.07 -8.33 5.93
N GLU A 90 1.44 -7.18 5.67
CA GLU A 90 -0.01 -7.03 5.72
C GLU A 90 -0.61 -6.82 4.32
N ASP A 91 -1.87 -7.21 4.15
CA ASP A 91 -2.53 -7.24 2.83
C ASP A 91 -2.66 -5.84 2.19
N PHE A 92 -2.62 -4.76 2.97
CA PHE A 92 -2.90 -3.39 2.49
C PHE A 92 -1.80 -2.36 2.78
N ASP A 93 -0.64 -2.77 3.30
CA ASP A 93 0.43 -1.84 3.68
C ASP A 93 0.95 -1.02 2.51
N ALA A 94 1.09 -1.63 1.33
CA ALA A 94 1.50 -0.94 0.12
C ALA A 94 0.53 0.20 -0.25
N ALA A 95 -0.79 -0.04 -0.14
CA ALA A 95 -1.81 0.96 -0.38
C ALA A 95 -1.79 2.06 0.69
N LYS A 96 -1.61 1.71 1.97
CA LYS A 96 -1.56 2.67 3.09
C LYS A 96 -0.40 3.65 2.95
N VAL A 97 0.80 3.14 2.70
CA VAL A 97 2.00 3.97 2.54
C VAL A 97 1.84 4.95 1.38
N LEU A 98 1.38 4.48 0.22
CA LEU A 98 1.17 5.33 -0.93
C LEU A 98 0.04 6.34 -0.71
N THR A 99 -1.08 5.95 -0.10
CA THR A 99 -2.20 6.85 0.20
C THR A 99 -1.83 7.90 1.24
N LYS A 100 -1.08 7.51 2.28
CA LYS A 100 -0.57 8.44 3.30
C LYS A 100 0.38 9.47 2.68
N PHE A 101 1.27 9.01 1.82
CA PHE A 101 2.21 9.89 1.14
C PHE A 101 1.53 10.80 0.10
N ALA A 102 0.53 10.29 -0.62
CA ALA A 102 -0.24 11.09 -1.58
C ALA A 102 -1.03 12.24 -0.95
N LYS A 103 -1.40 12.12 0.33
CA LYS A 103 -2.06 13.23 1.07
C LYS A 103 -1.12 14.41 1.32
N THR A 104 0.17 14.15 1.53
CA THR A 104 1.21 15.17 1.75
C THR A 104 1.83 15.67 0.45
N HIS A 105 1.89 14.83 -0.58
CA HIS A 105 2.55 15.11 -1.85
C HIS A 105 1.59 14.89 -3.03
N PRO A 106 0.87 15.92 -3.48
CA PRO A 106 -0.13 15.79 -4.55
C PRO A 106 0.46 15.45 -5.92
N MET A 107 1.80 15.49 -6.06
CA MET A 107 2.50 15.11 -7.29
C MET A 107 2.50 13.59 -7.53
N ILE A 108 2.24 12.78 -6.51
CA ILE A 108 2.10 11.34 -6.67
C ILE A 108 0.63 10.99 -6.96
N GLU A 109 0.39 10.32 -8.04
CA GLU A 109 -0.93 9.84 -8.42
C GLU A 109 -1.00 8.33 -8.32
N LEU A 110 -1.84 7.82 -7.41
CA LEU A 110 -2.22 6.42 -7.39
C LEU A 110 -2.93 6.06 -8.70
N GLN A 111 -2.50 4.98 -9.32
CA GLN A 111 -3.13 4.50 -10.57
C GLN A 111 -3.90 3.21 -10.35
N GLY A 112 -3.46 2.39 -9.41
CA GLY A 112 -4.09 1.12 -9.09
C GLY A 112 -3.15 0.18 -8.36
N GLY A 113 -3.53 -1.08 -8.31
CA GLY A 113 -2.74 -2.13 -7.66
C GLY A 113 -3.09 -3.52 -8.19
N PHE A 114 -2.38 -4.50 -7.68
CA PHE A 114 -2.65 -5.92 -7.90
C PHE A 114 -2.68 -6.62 -6.55
N ASN A 115 -3.66 -7.46 -6.35
CA ASN A 115 -3.67 -8.36 -5.19
C ASN A 115 -2.78 -9.58 -5.47
N GLY A 116 -2.32 -10.29 -4.43
CA GLY A 116 -1.52 -11.52 -4.57
C GLY A 116 -2.15 -12.61 -5.43
N GLU A 117 -3.45 -12.55 -5.64
CA GLU A 117 -4.21 -13.43 -6.53
C GLU A 117 -4.25 -12.97 -8.01
N GLY A 118 -3.61 -11.84 -8.33
CA GLY A 118 -3.58 -11.30 -9.68
C GLY A 118 -4.80 -10.47 -10.08
N THR A 119 -5.67 -10.13 -9.11
CA THR A 119 -6.82 -9.25 -9.38
C THR A 119 -6.36 -7.81 -9.51
N ASN A 120 -6.79 -7.14 -10.57
CA ASN A 120 -6.59 -5.70 -10.75
C ASN A 120 -7.45 -4.91 -9.77
N LEU A 121 -6.83 -4.00 -9.07
CA LEU A 121 -7.49 -3.02 -8.21
C LEU A 121 -7.47 -1.65 -8.86
N SER A 122 -8.62 -1.03 -8.94
CA SER A 122 -8.75 0.34 -9.46
C SER A 122 -8.10 1.37 -8.51
N LYS A 123 -7.90 2.58 -9.01
CA LYS A 123 -7.41 3.71 -8.21
C LYS A 123 -8.27 3.94 -6.96
N GLU A 124 -9.59 3.86 -7.11
CA GLU A 124 -10.56 4.09 -6.04
C GLU A 124 -10.47 3.02 -4.96
N GLU A 125 -10.38 1.75 -5.36
CA GLU A 125 -10.22 0.62 -4.45
C GLU A 125 -8.91 0.68 -3.69
N VAL A 126 -7.78 0.98 -4.35
CA VAL A 126 -6.48 1.13 -3.68
C VAL A 126 -6.52 2.32 -2.69
N THR A 127 -7.19 3.42 -3.04
CA THR A 127 -7.34 4.55 -2.14
C THR A 127 -8.23 4.21 -0.93
N ALA A 128 -9.31 3.49 -1.15
CA ALA A 128 -10.20 3.01 -0.09
C ALA A 128 -9.46 2.07 0.86
N LEU A 129 -8.74 1.08 0.32
CA LEU A 129 -7.90 0.15 1.09
C LEU A 129 -6.80 0.87 1.87
N GLY A 130 -6.15 1.87 1.26
CA GLY A 130 -5.13 2.68 1.91
C GLY A 130 -5.67 3.62 3.00
N SER A 131 -6.97 3.89 3.02
CA SER A 131 -7.62 4.68 4.06
C SER A 131 -8.09 3.85 5.26
N LEU A 132 -8.08 2.51 5.13
CA LEU A 132 -8.47 1.62 6.23
C LEU A 132 -7.46 1.72 7.40
N PRO A 133 -7.95 1.72 8.64
CA PRO A 133 -7.07 1.66 9.82
C PRO A 133 -6.25 0.37 9.85
N THR A 134 -5.13 0.40 10.51
CA THR A 134 -4.35 -0.80 10.80
C THR A 134 -5.13 -1.74 11.74
N LYS A 135 -4.77 -3.02 11.75
CA LYS A 135 -5.38 -4.00 12.67
C LYS A 135 -5.34 -3.51 14.13
N ASN A 136 -4.21 -2.93 14.54
CA ASN A 136 -4.05 -2.41 15.91
C ASN A 136 -4.93 -1.17 16.16
N GLU A 137 -5.07 -0.29 15.18
CA GLU A 137 -5.97 0.87 15.26
C GLU A 137 -7.43 0.44 15.30
N LEU A 138 -7.83 -0.58 14.53
CA LEU A 138 -9.17 -1.16 14.58
C LEU A 138 -9.46 -1.78 15.95
N ILE A 139 -8.52 -2.52 16.52
CA ILE A 139 -8.65 -3.08 17.87
C ILE A 139 -8.78 -1.95 18.89
N ALA A 140 -7.96 -0.89 18.79
CA ALA A 140 -8.05 0.28 19.67
C ALA A 140 -9.43 0.95 19.56
N GLN A 141 -9.96 1.15 18.36
CA GLN A 141 -11.29 1.73 18.14
C GLN A 141 -12.41 0.88 18.75
N VAL A 142 -12.33 -0.45 18.63
CA VAL A 142 -13.29 -1.35 19.28
C VAL A 142 -13.22 -1.22 20.79
N VAL A 143 -12.01 -1.20 21.37
CA VAL A 143 -11.82 -1.01 22.81
C VAL A 143 -12.35 0.35 23.27
N ASP A 144 -12.05 1.43 22.55
CA ASP A 144 -12.55 2.78 22.86
C ASP A 144 -14.09 2.84 22.78
N THR A 145 -14.69 2.18 21.80
CA THR A 145 -16.14 2.12 21.65
C THR A 145 -16.79 1.39 22.83
N LEU A 146 -16.19 0.28 23.29
CA LEU A 146 -16.66 -0.46 24.47
C LEU A 146 -16.49 0.35 25.76
N LEU A 147 -15.33 1.02 25.91
CA LEU A 147 -15.06 1.88 27.07
C LEU A 147 -15.95 3.12 27.09
N SER A 148 -16.27 3.71 25.95
CA SER A 148 -17.18 4.87 25.87
C SER A 148 -18.59 4.53 26.36
N GLY A 149 -19.06 3.32 26.05
CA GLY A 149 -20.34 2.81 26.59
C GLY A 149 -20.32 2.70 28.12
N ILE A 150 -19.25 2.15 28.70
CA ILE A 150 -19.09 2.03 30.15
C ILE A 150 -18.95 3.41 30.81
N ASN A 151 -18.15 4.32 30.24
CA ASN A 151 -17.97 5.68 30.75
C ASN A 151 -19.27 6.47 30.70
N GLY A 152 -20.10 6.28 29.68
CA GLY A 152 -21.45 6.88 29.61
C GLY A 152 -22.37 6.43 30.75
N ILE A 153 -22.31 5.15 31.15
CA ILE A 153 -23.07 4.60 32.29
C ILE A 153 -22.54 5.17 33.60
N VAL A 154 -21.22 5.21 33.80
CA VAL A 154 -20.58 5.75 35.01
C VAL A 154 -20.94 7.22 35.18
N SER A 155 -20.80 8.04 34.15
CA SER A 155 -21.18 9.47 34.18
C SER A 155 -22.68 9.68 34.44
N GLY A 156 -23.52 8.79 33.91
CA GLY A 156 -24.97 8.82 34.21
C GLY A 156 -25.29 8.51 35.65
N LEU A 157 -24.56 7.62 36.29
CA LEU A 157 -24.71 7.28 37.70
C LEU A 157 -24.19 8.41 38.62
N GLU A 158 -23.02 8.98 38.30
CA GLU A 158 -22.45 10.12 39.05
C GLU A 158 -23.37 11.34 39.01
N ASN A 159 -23.99 11.65 37.83
CA ASN A 159 -24.95 12.73 37.70
C ASN A 159 -26.24 12.48 38.52
N ARG A 160 -26.67 11.24 38.66
CA ARG A 160 -27.84 10.89 39.52
C ARG A 160 -27.53 11.06 40.99
N GLU A 161 -26.31 10.70 41.42
CA GLU A 161 -25.89 10.84 42.81
C GLU A 161 -25.81 12.32 43.23
N ASN A 162 -25.26 13.17 42.33
CA ASN A 162 -25.19 14.62 42.54
C ASN A 162 -26.56 15.33 42.46
N SER A 163 -27.57 14.72 41.83
CA SER A 163 -28.95 15.30 41.75
C SER A 163 -29.82 14.95 42.99
N ASN A 164 -29.36 14.04 43.85
CA ASN A 164 -30.09 13.61 45.04
C ASN A 164 -29.52 14.22 46.35
N GLN A 165 -28.58 15.15 46.24
CA GLN A 165 -28.10 16.00 47.34
C GLN A 165 -28.70 17.42 47.21
#